data_b503149ef4d7d82b0a21328b8c1e3390
#
_entry.id   b503149ef4d7d82b0a21328b8c1e3390
#
_cell.length_a   1.000
_cell.length_b   1.000
_cell.length_c   1.000
_cell.angle_alpha   90.00
_cell.angle_beta   90.00
_cell.angle_gamma   90.00
#
_symmetry.space_group_name_H-M   'P 1'
#
loop_
_entity.id
_entity.type
_entity.pdbx_description
1 polymer ?
#
loop_
_entity_poly.entity_id
_entity_poly.type
_entity_poly.pdbx_seq_one_letter_code
_entity_poly.pdbx_strand_id
1 'polypeptide(L)'
;MQERELRALIAQVKDGKLSRRDFVRRMVAVGLTAPMAGLMLNHAGVAWAQAAFTYKPTKAGGGGSLKTLLWQAPTLLQPHFAVGTKDQEACRLFYEPLAYWDPEANLVPILATEVPSYEGGTLAKDGLWVVWKLKQGVKWHDGKPFTADDCIFTWQYAVDPATAAVSSGSYRDLKVEKIDDHTIKLNFAKPTPYWADAFVGWKGMILPQHLFEPYKGDKSRDAPGNLAPVGTGPYKFVDFKPGDLVRGEINKDYHVANRPHFDTIEMKGGGDAVSAARAVLQTGEYDYAWNLQVEDEILKRLEAGGKGRVGISPGGGIEHIQLNTTDPWTEVDGERSSVKTKHPTLSDKAVRDALNLLVDRASVEKFIYGRTGYATANFLNNPARFISKDTHYEFNIDKANQILDAAGWKRGSDGIREKDGKKLHYVYQTSINAPRQKNQAIVKQACEKAGISIEVKAVTASVYFSSDAGNPDTYPHFYTDLQMYNTTMPEADPAFFMNQFCSWEVAAKANKWQGRNITRWRSQAYDDIYRAAEKELDPVKRAALFIKMNDLVIADVVVIPVVARPKVQGLASKLQAPVSGWDNDFAQIADWYREA
;
A
#
# COMPACT_ATOMS: atom_id res chain seq x y z
N MET A 1 6.82 -26.95 -13.07
CA MET A 1 6.49 -26.77 -14.51
C MET A 1 7.57 -25.91 -15.13
N GLN A 2 8.17 -26.35 -16.23
CA GLN A 2 9.18 -25.57 -16.94
C GLN A 2 8.53 -24.50 -17.82
N GLU A 3 9.23 -23.42 -18.13
CA GLU A 3 8.74 -22.33 -18.97
C GLU A 3 8.18 -22.80 -20.32
N ARG A 4 8.87 -23.77 -20.95
CA ARG A 4 8.45 -24.36 -22.22
C ARG A 4 7.09 -25.05 -22.14
N GLU A 5 6.81 -25.75 -21.05
CA GLU A 5 5.51 -26.41 -20.80
C GLU A 5 4.40 -25.38 -20.59
N LEU A 6 4.71 -24.30 -19.85
CA LEU A 6 3.78 -23.21 -19.63
C LEU A 6 3.40 -22.50 -20.94
N ARG A 7 4.39 -22.18 -21.78
CA ARG A 7 4.16 -21.57 -23.09
C ARG A 7 3.34 -22.48 -24.01
N ALA A 8 3.57 -23.80 -23.94
CA ALA A 8 2.79 -24.77 -24.69
C ALA A 8 1.32 -24.84 -24.24
N LEU A 9 1.06 -24.75 -22.93
CA LEU A 9 -0.32 -24.69 -22.39
C LEU A 9 -1.02 -23.39 -22.80
N ILE A 10 -0.33 -22.26 -22.77
CA ILE A 10 -0.86 -20.97 -23.22
C ILE A 10 -1.21 -21.03 -24.71
N ALA A 11 -0.34 -21.62 -25.55
CA ALA A 11 -0.61 -21.83 -26.96
C ALA A 11 -1.87 -22.71 -27.20
N GLN A 12 -2.05 -23.78 -26.40
CA GLN A 12 -3.26 -24.60 -26.46
C GLN A 12 -4.53 -23.79 -26.10
N VAL A 13 -4.45 -22.83 -25.20
CA VAL A 13 -5.60 -21.96 -24.91
C VAL A 13 -5.89 -21.00 -26.05
N LYS A 14 -4.85 -20.45 -26.70
CA LYS A 14 -4.98 -19.61 -27.90
C LYS A 14 -5.65 -20.38 -29.06
N ASP A 15 -5.24 -21.61 -29.23
CA ASP A 15 -5.76 -22.50 -30.29
C ASP A 15 -7.14 -23.08 -29.95
N GLY A 16 -7.74 -22.74 -28.81
CA GLY A 16 -9.03 -23.31 -28.38
C GLY A 16 -8.99 -24.78 -27.96
N LYS A 17 -7.80 -25.41 -27.90
CA LYS A 17 -7.59 -26.82 -27.54
C LYS A 17 -7.63 -27.07 -26.02
N LEU A 18 -7.43 -26.04 -25.22
CA LEU A 18 -7.52 -26.07 -23.77
C LEU A 18 -8.45 -24.94 -23.32
N SER A 19 -9.44 -25.24 -22.47
CA SER A 19 -10.27 -24.18 -21.90
C SER A 19 -9.46 -23.32 -20.92
N ARG A 20 -9.78 -22.02 -20.85
CA ARG A 20 -9.18 -21.10 -19.86
C ARG A 20 -9.34 -21.60 -18.45
N ARG A 21 -10.51 -22.15 -18.12
CA ARG A 21 -10.82 -22.70 -16.80
C ARG A 21 -9.90 -23.88 -16.46
N ASP A 22 -9.64 -24.75 -17.42
CA ASP A 22 -8.74 -25.89 -17.22
C ASP A 22 -7.28 -25.46 -17.17
N PHE A 23 -6.89 -24.43 -17.91
CA PHE A 23 -5.58 -23.80 -17.76
C PHE A 23 -5.41 -23.25 -16.34
N VAL A 24 -6.35 -22.46 -15.86
CA VAL A 24 -6.32 -21.90 -14.49
C VAL A 24 -6.25 -23.02 -13.45
N ARG A 25 -7.07 -24.07 -13.57
CA ARG A 25 -7.02 -25.23 -12.66
C ARG A 25 -5.65 -25.92 -12.65
N ARG A 26 -5.02 -26.09 -13.81
CA ARG A 26 -3.67 -26.68 -13.91
C ARG A 26 -2.61 -25.78 -13.27
N MET A 27 -2.73 -24.48 -13.46
CA MET A 27 -1.81 -23.51 -12.82
C MET A 27 -1.96 -23.51 -11.30
N VAL A 28 -3.18 -23.56 -10.79
CA VAL A 28 -3.45 -23.67 -9.35
C VAL A 28 -2.89 -24.99 -8.79
N ALA A 29 -3.04 -26.08 -9.51
CA ALA A 29 -2.50 -27.39 -9.09
C ALA A 29 -0.96 -27.44 -9.00
N VAL A 30 -0.26 -26.52 -9.68
CA VAL A 30 1.20 -26.37 -9.59
C VAL A 30 1.64 -25.18 -8.72
N GLY A 31 0.73 -24.67 -7.88
CA GLY A 31 1.03 -23.65 -6.87
C GLY A 31 0.88 -22.20 -7.34
N LEU A 32 0.30 -21.96 -8.52
CA LEU A 32 -0.03 -20.61 -8.97
C LEU A 32 -1.44 -20.21 -8.49
N THR A 33 -1.67 -18.93 -8.24
CA THR A 33 -3.04 -18.46 -7.96
C THR A 33 -3.85 -18.31 -9.26
N ALA A 34 -5.19 -18.37 -9.16
CA ALA A 34 -6.06 -18.17 -10.32
C ALA A 34 -5.86 -16.81 -11.01
N PRO A 35 -5.67 -15.68 -10.28
CA PRO A 35 -5.30 -14.41 -10.88
C PRO A 35 -3.97 -14.43 -11.65
N MET A 36 -2.96 -15.14 -11.14
CA MET A 36 -1.67 -15.29 -11.86
C MET A 36 -1.82 -16.01 -13.18
N ALA A 37 -2.60 -17.10 -13.19
CA ALA A 37 -2.92 -17.82 -14.43
C ALA A 37 -3.67 -16.93 -15.43
N GLY A 38 -4.56 -16.08 -14.94
CA GLY A 38 -5.27 -15.07 -15.72
C GLY A 38 -4.34 -14.02 -16.34
N LEU A 39 -3.41 -13.48 -15.55
CA LEU A 39 -2.41 -12.54 -16.05
C LEU A 39 -1.49 -13.14 -17.13
N MET A 40 -1.13 -14.44 -17.00
CA MET A 40 -0.37 -15.15 -18.02
C MET A 40 -1.12 -15.25 -19.35
N LEU A 41 -2.42 -15.51 -19.29
CA LEU A 41 -3.27 -15.55 -20.49
C LEU A 41 -3.44 -14.16 -21.11
N ASN A 42 -3.68 -13.15 -20.31
CA ASN A 42 -3.77 -11.74 -20.75
C ASN A 42 -2.49 -11.28 -21.44
N HIS A 43 -1.34 -11.57 -20.84
CA HIS A 43 -0.03 -11.23 -21.39
C HIS A 43 0.26 -11.96 -22.71
N ALA A 44 -0.32 -13.13 -22.84
CA ALA A 44 -0.24 -13.91 -24.06
C ALA A 44 -1.27 -13.49 -25.12
N GLY A 45 -2.04 -12.42 -24.91
CA GLY A 45 -3.07 -11.95 -25.84
C GLY A 45 -4.32 -12.85 -25.88
N VAL A 46 -4.56 -13.64 -24.82
CA VAL A 46 -5.82 -14.36 -24.63
C VAL A 46 -6.74 -13.47 -23.81
N ALA A 47 -7.70 -12.78 -24.43
CA ALA A 47 -8.62 -11.89 -23.74
C ALA A 47 -9.25 -12.61 -22.54
N TRP A 48 -9.07 -12.10 -21.34
CA TRP A 48 -9.72 -12.58 -20.14
C TRP A 48 -11.17 -12.05 -20.15
N ALA A 49 -12.15 -12.93 -20.28
CA ALA A 49 -13.49 -12.55 -19.89
C ALA A 49 -13.45 -12.44 -18.35
N GLN A 50 -13.42 -11.22 -17.85
CA GLN A 50 -13.56 -10.92 -16.43
C GLN A 50 -14.71 -11.78 -15.89
N ALA A 51 -14.47 -12.54 -14.82
CA ALA A 51 -15.56 -13.04 -14.02
C ALA A 51 -16.23 -11.76 -13.46
N ALA A 52 -17.22 -11.27 -14.20
CA ALA A 52 -17.96 -10.11 -13.79
C ALA A 52 -18.47 -10.39 -12.38
N PHE A 53 -18.16 -9.51 -11.47
CA PHE A 53 -18.82 -9.46 -10.17
C PHE A 53 -20.31 -9.52 -10.45
N THR A 54 -21.00 -10.59 -10.06
CA THR A 54 -22.38 -10.87 -10.52
C THR A 54 -23.44 -10.08 -9.75
N TYR A 55 -23.04 -9.03 -9.05
CA TYR A 55 -24.00 -8.13 -8.43
C TYR A 55 -24.83 -7.42 -9.51
N LYS A 56 -26.15 -7.55 -9.40
CA LYS A 56 -27.13 -6.87 -10.28
C LYS A 56 -27.93 -5.87 -9.45
N PRO A 57 -27.44 -4.64 -9.27
CA PRO A 57 -28.20 -3.62 -8.57
C PRO A 57 -29.45 -3.26 -9.37
N THR A 58 -30.56 -3.08 -8.69
CA THR A 58 -31.83 -2.75 -9.32
C THR A 58 -32.05 -1.24 -9.45
N LYS A 59 -31.40 -0.43 -8.59
CA LYS A 59 -31.54 1.04 -8.60
C LYS A 59 -30.45 1.70 -7.76
N ALA A 60 -30.22 3.00 -8.00
CA ALA A 60 -29.45 3.86 -7.14
C ALA A 60 -30.24 4.26 -5.89
N GLY A 61 -29.59 4.39 -4.75
CA GLY A 61 -30.18 4.77 -3.47
C GLY A 61 -31.15 3.75 -2.87
N GLY A 62 -31.79 4.12 -1.79
CA GLY A 62 -32.76 3.31 -1.06
C GLY A 62 -32.14 2.32 -0.08
N GLY A 63 -30.82 2.25 0.04
CA GLY A 63 -30.11 1.41 1.03
C GLY A 63 -29.93 2.07 2.40
N GLY A 64 -30.41 3.30 2.59
CA GLY A 64 -30.26 4.06 3.81
C GLY A 64 -28.83 4.58 4.04
N SER A 65 -28.40 4.68 5.29
CA SER A 65 -27.07 5.16 5.66
C SER A 65 -26.08 4.01 5.78
N LEU A 66 -24.91 4.15 5.16
CA LEU A 66 -23.76 3.30 5.39
C LEU A 66 -22.88 3.91 6.48
N LYS A 67 -22.65 3.18 7.58
CA LYS A 67 -21.83 3.63 8.71
C LYS A 67 -20.52 2.86 8.74
N THR A 68 -19.41 3.56 8.59
CA THR A 68 -18.07 2.98 8.57
C THR A 68 -17.19 3.52 9.71
N LEU A 69 -16.28 2.69 10.20
CA LEU A 69 -15.30 3.07 11.22
C LEU A 69 -13.89 2.97 10.66
N LEU A 70 -13.18 4.09 10.69
CA LEU A 70 -11.74 4.17 10.44
C LEU A 70 -11.05 4.60 11.73
N TRP A 71 -10.59 3.64 12.54
CA TRP A 71 -9.98 3.94 13.84
C TRP A 71 -8.73 4.83 13.74
N GLN A 72 -8.05 4.84 12.60
CA GLN A 72 -7.08 5.87 12.21
C GLN A 72 -7.82 6.92 11.40
N ALA A 73 -8.32 7.94 12.05
CA ALA A 73 -9.21 8.93 11.45
C ALA A 73 -8.57 9.74 10.32
N PRO A 74 -9.30 10.03 9.23
CA PRO A 74 -8.85 10.94 8.18
C PRO A 74 -8.59 12.36 8.71
N THR A 75 -7.55 13.00 8.18
CA THR A 75 -7.14 14.36 8.57
C THR A 75 -7.16 15.36 7.41
N LEU A 76 -7.27 14.85 6.17
CA LEU A 76 -7.43 15.66 4.96
C LEU A 76 -8.21 14.87 3.89
N LEU A 77 -8.73 15.57 2.88
CA LEU A 77 -9.52 14.99 1.79
C LEU A 77 -8.93 15.36 0.40
N GLN A 78 -7.61 15.49 0.32
CA GLN A 78 -6.90 15.80 -0.93
C GLN A 78 -5.97 14.64 -1.30
N PRO A 79 -6.24 13.92 -2.42
CA PRO A 79 -5.57 12.66 -2.72
C PRO A 79 -4.06 12.79 -2.97
N HIS A 80 -3.59 13.91 -3.55
CA HIS A 80 -2.18 14.12 -3.84
C HIS A 80 -1.35 14.56 -2.63
N PHE A 81 -1.99 14.79 -1.48
CA PHE A 81 -1.34 15.06 -0.18
C PHE A 81 -1.52 13.92 0.82
N ALA A 82 -2.31 12.92 0.49
CA ALA A 82 -2.68 11.82 1.37
C ALA A 82 -1.52 10.82 1.54
N VAL A 83 -0.66 11.02 2.55
CA VAL A 83 0.41 10.09 2.93
C VAL A 83 -0.15 8.83 3.59
N GLY A 84 -1.07 9.00 4.55
CA GLY A 84 -1.70 7.90 5.28
C GLY A 84 -2.84 7.26 4.48
N THR A 85 -2.90 5.92 4.47
CA THR A 85 -3.98 5.18 3.79
C THR A 85 -5.37 5.62 4.24
N LYS A 86 -5.55 6.00 5.50
CA LYS A 86 -6.81 6.55 6.05
C LYS A 86 -7.34 7.77 5.28
N ASP A 87 -6.42 8.66 4.86
CA ASP A 87 -6.76 9.85 4.09
C ASP A 87 -7.09 9.48 2.63
N GLN A 88 -6.33 8.53 2.05
CA GLN A 88 -6.58 8.00 0.71
C GLN A 88 -7.95 7.33 0.63
N GLU A 89 -8.32 6.53 1.65
CA GLU A 89 -9.63 5.89 1.76
C GLU A 89 -10.77 6.91 1.74
N ALA A 90 -10.66 7.98 2.54
CA ALA A 90 -11.67 9.02 2.61
C ALA A 90 -11.81 9.79 1.28
N CYS A 91 -10.70 10.05 0.58
CA CYS A 91 -10.73 10.69 -0.73
C CYS A 91 -11.55 9.89 -1.76
N ARG A 92 -11.55 8.56 -1.67
CA ARG A 92 -12.27 7.66 -2.61
C ARG A 92 -13.79 7.78 -2.55
N LEU A 93 -14.34 8.39 -1.51
CA LEU A 93 -15.77 8.70 -1.46
C LEU A 93 -16.16 9.76 -2.51
N PHE A 94 -15.24 10.65 -2.83
CA PHE A 94 -15.49 11.87 -3.62
C PHE A 94 -14.76 11.88 -4.95
N TYR A 95 -13.49 11.46 -4.98
CA TYR A 95 -12.64 11.51 -6.17
C TYR A 95 -12.46 10.14 -6.81
N GLU A 96 -12.31 10.14 -8.12
CA GLU A 96 -12.10 8.93 -8.91
C GLU A 96 -10.86 9.06 -9.82
N PRO A 97 -10.15 7.93 -10.06
CA PRO A 97 -9.13 7.80 -11.10
C PRO A 97 -9.74 7.41 -12.45
N LEU A 98 -8.91 7.26 -13.48
CA LEU A 98 -9.35 6.69 -14.77
C LEU A 98 -9.71 5.21 -14.64
N ALA A 99 -8.97 4.46 -13.82
CA ALA A 99 -9.21 3.05 -13.54
C ALA A 99 -8.76 2.69 -12.12
N TYR A 100 -9.24 1.58 -11.59
CA TYR A 100 -8.89 1.03 -10.29
C TYR A 100 -8.61 -0.47 -10.38
N TRP A 101 -8.02 -1.06 -9.33
CA TRP A 101 -7.72 -2.49 -9.26
C TRP A 101 -8.81 -3.24 -8.47
N ASP A 102 -9.44 -4.25 -9.11
CA ASP A 102 -10.43 -5.10 -8.46
C ASP A 102 -9.79 -6.13 -7.49
N PRO A 103 -10.59 -6.90 -6.72
CA PRO A 103 -10.06 -7.92 -5.82
C PRO A 103 -9.20 -9.00 -6.50
N GLU A 104 -9.44 -9.27 -7.77
CA GLU A 104 -8.70 -10.23 -8.60
C GLU A 104 -7.43 -9.62 -9.23
N ALA A 105 -7.10 -8.37 -8.89
CA ALA A 105 -5.99 -7.61 -9.46
C ALA A 105 -6.13 -7.31 -10.96
N ASN A 106 -7.36 -7.21 -11.47
CA ASN A 106 -7.62 -6.70 -12.81
C ASN A 106 -7.84 -5.19 -12.77
N LEU A 107 -7.42 -4.53 -13.84
CA LEU A 107 -7.69 -3.11 -14.03
C LEU A 107 -9.12 -2.91 -14.53
N VAL A 108 -9.89 -2.08 -13.84
CA VAL A 108 -11.30 -1.79 -14.15
C VAL A 108 -11.46 -0.30 -14.44
N PRO A 109 -11.98 0.08 -15.62
CA PRO A 109 -12.17 1.48 -15.97
C PRO A 109 -13.29 2.11 -15.13
N ILE A 110 -13.12 3.37 -14.71
CA ILE A 110 -14.13 4.15 -13.97
C ILE A 110 -14.43 5.48 -14.68
N LEU A 111 -13.47 6.39 -14.81
CA LEU A 111 -13.60 7.59 -15.63
C LEU A 111 -13.14 7.36 -17.08
N ALA A 112 -12.38 6.30 -17.33
CA ALA A 112 -12.09 5.83 -18.69
C ALA A 112 -13.23 4.98 -19.25
N THR A 113 -13.36 4.92 -20.57
CA THR A 113 -14.34 4.06 -21.27
C THR A 113 -13.91 2.60 -21.31
N GLU A 114 -12.59 2.36 -21.39
CA GLU A 114 -11.99 1.06 -21.54
C GLU A 114 -10.57 1.04 -20.95
N VAL A 115 -10.04 -0.14 -20.66
CA VAL A 115 -8.63 -0.32 -20.31
C VAL A 115 -7.80 -0.32 -21.61
N PRO A 116 -6.73 0.49 -21.70
CA PRO A 116 -5.85 0.47 -22.86
C PRO A 116 -5.29 -0.90 -23.17
N SER A 117 -5.19 -1.24 -24.46
CA SER A 117 -4.72 -2.54 -24.94
C SER A 117 -3.93 -2.44 -26.24
N TYR A 118 -3.13 -3.47 -26.52
CA TYR A 118 -2.42 -3.60 -27.79
C TYR A 118 -3.38 -3.83 -28.96
N GLU A 119 -4.43 -4.62 -28.73
CA GLU A 119 -5.45 -4.94 -29.72
C GLU A 119 -6.29 -3.71 -30.10
N GLY A 120 -6.60 -2.88 -29.11
CA GLY A 120 -7.32 -1.62 -29.31
C GLY A 120 -6.45 -0.50 -29.89
N GLY A 121 -5.14 -0.73 -30.05
CA GLY A 121 -4.20 0.30 -30.55
C GLY A 121 -4.01 1.48 -29.60
N THR A 122 -4.36 1.32 -28.33
CA THR A 122 -4.28 2.34 -27.29
C THR A 122 -3.07 2.17 -26.36
N LEU A 123 -2.28 1.10 -26.58
CA LEU A 123 -1.05 0.80 -25.84
C LEU A 123 0.09 0.49 -26.82
N ALA A 124 1.23 1.16 -26.64
CA ALA A 124 2.42 0.98 -27.47
C ALA A 124 3.16 -0.32 -27.15
N LYS A 125 3.54 -1.08 -28.18
CA LYS A 125 4.31 -2.32 -28.02
C LYS A 125 5.73 -2.10 -27.50
N ASP A 126 6.29 -0.92 -27.77
CA ASP A 126 7.60 -0.49 -27.28
C ASP A 126 7.55 0.12 -25.85
N GLY A 127 6.35 0.21 -25.26
CA GLY A 127 6.14 0.74 -23.93
C GLY A 127 6.35 2.25 -23.80
N LEU A 128 6.34 3.01 -24.91
CA LEU A 128 6.65 4.44 -24.91
C LEU A 128 5.42 5.34 -24.79
N TRP A 129 4.21 4.82 -24.97
CA TRP A 129 3.00 5.60 -24.78
C TRP A 129 1.77 4.74 -24.49
N VAL A 130 0.77 5.38 -23.88
CA VAL A 130 -0.59 4.84 -23.68
C VAL A 130 -1.61 5.94 -23.94
N VAL A 131 -2.75 5.58 -24.53
CA VAL A 131 -3.89 6.46 -24.79
C VAL A 131 -5.06 6.05 -23.89
N TRP A 132 -5.60 7.00 -23.15
CA TRP A 132 -6.82 6.84 -22.38
C TRP A 132 -7.97 7.57 -23.04
N LYS A 133 -9.10 6.88 -23.22
CA LYS A 133 -10.36 7.47 -23.67
C LYS A 133 -11.25 7.71 -22.45
N LEU A 134 -11.71 8.93 -22.28
CA LEU A 134 -12.50 9.37 -21.14
C LEU A 134 -13.99 9.18 -21.41
N LYS A 135 -14.77 8.86 -20.37
CA LYS A 135 -16.23 8.85 -20.46
C LYS A 135 -16.77 10.24 -20.75
N GLN A 136 -17.73 10.33 -21.68
CA GLN A 136 -18.45 11.56 -21.98
C GLN A 136 -19.61 11.77 -21.02
N GLY A 137 -19.98 13.03 -20.78
CA GLY A 137 -21.12 13.40 -19.96
C GLY A 137 -20.91 13.26 -18.44
N VAL A 138 -19.71 12.90 -18.00
CA VAL A 138 -19.35 12.90 -16.57
C VAL A 138 -19.29 14.35 -16.06
N LYS A 139 -19.86 14.57 -14.87
CA LYS A 139 -19.87 15.89 -14.23
C LYS A 139 -19.21 15.84 -12.86
N TRP A 140 -18.53 16.91 -12.52
CA TRP A 140 -18.15 17.20 -11.15
C TRP A 140 -19.39 17.41 -10.28
N HIS A 141 -19.25 17.29 -8.98
CA HIS A 141 -20.38 17.44 -8.02
C HIS A 141 -21.06 18.82 -8.10
N ASP A 142 -20.37 19.82 -8.59
CA ASP A 142 -20.89 21.17 -8.84
C ASP A 142 -21.54 21.37 -10.22
N GLY A 143 -21.61 20.30 -11.02
CA GLY A 143 -22.27 20.27 -12.33
C GLY A 143 -21.37 20.65 -13.50
N LYS A 144 -20.11 21.05 -13.29
CA LYS A 144 -19.14 21.30 -14.36
C LYS A 144 -18.78 20.00 -15.08
N PRO A 145 -18.49 20.02 -16.40
CA PRO A 145 -18.07 18.82 -17.13
C PRO A 145 -16.66 18.38 -16.70
N PHE A 146 -16.45 17.07 -16.63
CA PHE A 146 -15.14 16.45 -16.54
C PHE A 146 -14.57 16.28 -17.96
N THR A 147 -13.32 16.70 -18.17
CA THR A 147 -12.65 16.65 -19.48
C THR A 147 -11.17 16.30 -19.36
N ALA A 148 -10.51 16.15 -20.51
CA ALA A 148 -9.06 15.95 -20.60
C ALA A 148 -8.25 17.09 -19.93
N ASP A 149 -8.78 18.30 -19.85
CA ASP A 149 -8.12 19.43 -19.20
C ASP A 149 -7.90 19.18 -17.70
N ASP A 150 -8.84 18.50 -17.02
CA ASP A 150 -8.69 18.10 -15.62
C ASP A 150 -7.55 17.10 -15.44
N CYS A 151 -7.37 16.19 -16.39
CA CYS A 151 -6.24 15.23 -16.38
C CYS A 151 -4.90 15.96 -16.59
N ILE A 152 -4.84 16.88 -17.56
CA ILE A 152 -3.65 17.71 -17.81
C ILE A 152 -3.30 18.53 -16.56
N PHE A 153 -4.30 19.17 -15.96
CA PHE A 153 -4.13 19.92 -14.73
C PHE A 153 -3.61 19.05 -13.59
N THR A 154 -4.22 17.87 -13.37
CA THR A 154 -3.81 16.94 -12.31
C THR A 154 -2.35 16.52 -12.46
N TRP A 155 -1.91 16.21 -13.71
CA TRP A 155 -0.51 15.92 -13.99
C TRP A 155 0.40 17.12 -13.65
N GLN A 156 0.07 18.32 -14.14
CA GLN A 156 0.85 19.53 -13.87
C GLN A 156 0.93 19.84 -12.37
N TYR A 157 -0.17 19.64 -11.65
CA TYR A 157 -0.25 19.82 -10.20
C TYR A 157 0.63 18.82 -9.45
N ALA A 158 0.62 17.55 -9.88
CA ALA A 158 1.38 16.50 -9.23
C ALA A 158 2.90 16.60 -9.46
N VAL A 159 3.34 17.09 -10.62
CA VAL A 159 4.79 17.21 -10.95
C VAL A 159 5.41 18.53 -10.49
N ASP A 160 4.61 19.53 -10.13
CA ASP A 160 5.12 20.82 -9.66
C ASP A 160 5.83 20.64 -8.30
N PRO A 161 7.14 20.92 -8.20
CA PRO A 161 7.87 20.78 -6.94
C PRO A 161 7.30 21.66 -5.82
N ALA A 162 6.71 22.82 -6.14
CA ALA A 162 6.13 23.71 -5.13
C ALA A 162 4.84 23.13 -4.53
N THR A 163 4.12 22.29 -5.27
CA THR A 163 2.97 21.52 -4.75
C THR A 163 3.41 20.48 -3.70
N ALA A 164 4.58 19.88 -3.87
CA ALA A 164 5.09 18.79 -3.03
C ALA A 164 4.07 17.62 -2.91
N ALA A 165 3.52 17.16 -4.03
CA ALA A 165 2.56 16.07 -4.08
C ALA A 165 3.23 14.71 -3.79
N VAL A 166 2.61 13.90 -2.92
CA VAL A 166 3.11 12.54 -2.60
C VAL A 166 2.99 11.57 -3.77
N SER A 167 2.13 11.88 -4.73
CA SER A 167 1.93 11.13 -5.98
C SER A 167 2.90 11.50 -7.10
N SER A 168 3.77 12.51 -6.92
CA SER A 168 4.63 13.05 -7.98
C SER A 168 5.50 12.00 -8.68
N GLY A 169 5.90 10.95 -7.96
CA GLY A 169 6.70 9.85 -8.50
C GLY A 169 6.05 9.13 -9.68
N SER A 170 4.72 9.02 -9.69
CA SER A 170 3.96 8.37 -10.77
C SER A 170 3.81 9.24 -12.02
N TYR A 171 4.07 10.54 -11.91
CA TYR A 171 3.82 11.53 -12.97
C TYR A 171 5.07 12.17 -13.55
N ARG A 172 6.21 12.05 -12.88
CA ARG A 172 7.46 12.79 -13.16
C ARG A 172 8.10 12.43 -14.50
N ASP A 173 8.06 11.14 -14.85
CA ASP A 173 8.79 10.60 -16.01
C ASP A 173 7.90 10.46 -17.25
N LEU A 174 6.80 11.20 -17.32
CA LEU A 174 5.89 11.21 -18.45
C LEU A 174 5.43 12.62 -18.82
N LYS A 175 4.90 12.75 -20.02
CA LYS A 175 4.19 13.94 -20.48
C LYS A 175 2.77 13.56 -20.88
N VAL A 176 1.79 14.36 -20.45
CA VAL A 176 0.40 14.18 -20.83
C VAL A 176 0.06 15.13 -21.96
N GLU A 177 -0.46 14.58 -23.05
CA GLU A 177 -0.89 15.30 -24.24
C GLU A 177 -2.41 15.19 -24.35
N LYS A 178 -3.07 16.32 -24.56
CA LYS A 178 -4.50 16.37 -24.90
C LYS A 178 -4.66 16.12 -26.38
N ILE A 179 -5.35 15.03 -26.77
CA ILE A 179 -5.70 14.74 -28.15
C ILE A 179 -7.01 15.46 -28.51
N ASP A 180 -8.01 15.32 -27.63
CA ASP A 180 -9.29 16.01 -27.67
C ASP A 180 -9.87 16.13 -26.25
N ASP A 181 -11.10 16.63 -26.09
CA ASP A 181 -11.73 16.83 -24.78
C ASP A 181 -11.97 15.53 -23.99
N HIS A 182 -11.91 14.37 -24.66
CA HIS A 182 -12.15 13.05 -24.05
C HIS A 182 -11.06 12.04 -24.37
N THR A 183 -9.87 12.51 -24.79
CA THR A 183 -8.75 11.63 -25.11
C THR A 183 -7.45 12.26 -24.66
N ILE A 184 -6.68 11.53 -23.84
CA ILE A 184 -5.33 11.91 -23.45
C ILE A 184 -4.33 10.83 -23.86
N LYS A 185 -3.11 11.26 -24.15
CA LYS A 185 -1.98 10.39 -24.41
C LYS A 185 -0.88 10.65 -23.40
N LEU A 186 -0.43 9.60 -22.75
CA LEU A 186 0.73 9.63 -21.88
C LEU A 186 1.95 9.18 -22.71
N ASN A 187 2.95 10.03 -22.81
CA ASN A 187 4.21 9.75 -23.48
C ASN A 187 5.29 9.55 -22.41
N PHE A 188 5.89 8.36 -22.37
CA PHE A 188 6.92 7.99 -21.41
C PHE A 188 8.33 8.34 -21.92
N ALA A 189 9.20 8.78 -21.03
CA ALA A 189 10.60 9.09 -21.38
C ALA A 189 11.44 7.84 -21.71
N LYS A 190 10.98 6.66 -21.32
CA LYS A 190 11.62 5.35 -21.51
C LYS A 190 10.55 4.27 -21.63
N PRO A 191 10.86 3.07 -22.18
CA PRO A 191 9.93 1.95 -22.14
C PRO A 191 9.41 1.73 -20.72
N THR A 192 8.10 1.73 -20.55
CA THR A 192 7.44 1.64 -19.24
C THR A 192 6.54 0.41 -19.19
N PRO A 193 7.01 -0.69 -18.58
CA PRO A 193 6.26 -1.94 -18.49
C PRO A 193 5.01 -1.82 -17.62
N TYR A 194 5.04 -0.92 -16.64
CA TYR A 194 3.92 -0.61 -15.74
C TYR A 194 3.31 0.74 -16.10
N TRP A 195 2.66 0.79 -17.25
CA TRP A 195 2.02 1.99 -17.78
C TRP A 195 0.76 2.42 -17.01
N ALA A 196 0.15 1.52 -16.25
CA ALA A 196 -1.06 1.76 -15.46
C ALA A 196 -0.72 2.25 -14.03
N ASP A 197 0.14 3.26 -13.92
CA ASP A 197 0.52 3.91 -12.66
C ASP A 197 -0.12 5.31 -12.53
N ALA A 198 0.20 6.22 -13.44
CA ALA A 198 -0.44 7.54 -13.47
C ALA A 198 -1.94 7.41 -13.81
N PHE A 199 -2.77 8.19 -13.14
CA PHE A 199 -4.23 8.22 -13.27
C PHE A 199 -4.95 6.92 -12.88
N VAL A 200 -4.29 6.00 -12.18
CA VAL A 200 -4.84 4.73 -11.73
C VAL A 200 -4.76 4.62 -10.19
N GLY A 201 -5.78 4.00 -9.60
CA GLY A 201 -5.84 3.77 -8.16
C GLY A 201 -5.83 5.07 -7.34
N TRP A 202 -5.34 4.99 -6.11
CA TRP A 202 -5.36 6.12 -5.18
C TRP A 202 -4.49 7.30 -5.63
N LYS A 203 -3.39 7.05 -6.33
CA LYS A 203 -2.48 8.09 -6.86
C LYS A 203 -3.07 8.79 -8.07
N GLY A 204 -4.02 8.13 -8.74
CA GLY A 204 -4.60 8.55 -9.99
C GLY A 204 -5.88 9.37 -9.88
N MET A 205 -6.35 9.66 -8.67
CA MET A 205 -7.55 10.46 -8.47
C MET A 205 -7.40 11.85 -9.08
N ILE A 206 -8.39 12.26 -9.89
CA ILE A 206 -8.31 13.48 -10.69
C ILE A 206 -8.89 14.67 -9.93
N LEU A 207 -8.27 15.83 -10.07
CA LEU A 207 -8.69 17.08 -9.45
C LEU A 207 -9.45 17.98 -10.44
N PRO A 208 -10.51 18.68 -10.00
CA PRO A 208 -11.22 19.66 -10.84
C PRO A 208 -10.34 20.90 -11.07
N GLN A 209 -9.88 21.09 -12.30
CA GLN A 209 -9.02 22.22 -12.68
C GLN A 209 -9.60 23.55 -12.20
N HIS A 210 -10.88 23.79 -12.46
CA HIS A 210 -11.53 25.07 -12.17
C HIS A 210 -11.54 25.47 -10.68
N LEU A 211 -11.34 24.52 -9.77
CA LEU A 211 -11.28 24.78 -8.33
C LEU A 211 -9.87 24.83 -7.78
N PHE A 212 -8.93 24.10 -8.38
CA PHE A 212 -7.57 23.99 -7.85
C PHE A 212 -6.56 24.88 -8.59
N GLU A 213 -6.86 25.36 -9.81
CA GLU A 213 -5.95 26.22 -10.59
C GLU A 213 -5.53 27.50 -9.86
N PRO A 214 -6.42 28.23 -9.14
CA PRO A 214 -6.03 29.41 -8.37
C PRO A 214 -5.05 29.13 -7.22
N TYR A 215 -4.92 27.85 -6.84
CA TYR A 215 -4.10 27.36 -5.73
C TYR A 215 -2.91 26.52 -6.18
N LYS A 216 -2.52 26.56 -7.45
CA LYS A 216 -1.38 25.81 -7.96
C LYS A 216 -0.06 26.25 -7.32
N GLY A 217 0.89 25.32 -7.16
CA GLY A 217 2.21 25.58 -6.61
C GLY A 217 2.18 25.88 -5.10
N ASP A 218 2.81 26.96 -4.67
CA ASP A 218 3.00 27.30 -3.25
C ASP A 218 1.69 27.45 -2.47
N LYS A 219 0.61 27.79 -3.15
CA LYS A 219 -0.73 27.96 -2.56
C LYS A 219 -1.52 26.66 -2.47
N SER A 220 -0.98 25.54 -2.90
CA SER A 220 -1.71 24.27 -3.02
C SER A 220 -2.29 23.79 -1.68
N ARG A 221 -1.65 24.14 -0.56
CA ARG A 221 -2.14 23.81 0.79
C ARG A 221 -3.31 24.65 1.25
N ASP A 222 -3.57 25.80 0.61
CA ASP A 222 -4.63 26.74 0.98
C ASP A 222 -5.95 26.46 0.23
N ALA A 223 -5.96 25.51 -0.69
CA ALA A 223 -7.15 25.19 -1.49
C ALA A 223 -8.30 24.68 -0.59
N PRO A 224 -9.49 25.31 -0.65
CA PRO A 224 -10.66 24.85 0.13
C PRO A 224 -11.04 23.38 -0.15
N GLY A 225 -10.80 22.91 -1.38
CA GLY A 225 -11.01 21.52 -1.80
C GLY A 225 -10.18 20.47 -1.03
N ASN A 226 -9.14 20.89 -0.29
CA ASN A 226 -8.37 19.98 0.57
C ASN A 226 -9.19 19.46 1.75
N LEU A 227 -10.24 20.18 2.16
CA LEU A 227 -11.12 19.84 3.28
C LEU A 227 -12.59 19.68 2.88
N ALA A 228 -13.00 20.28 1.74
CA ALA A 228 -14.35 20.23 1.20
C ALA A 228 -14.31 19.79 -0.28
N PRO A 229 -14.15 18.49 -0.56
CA PRO A 229 -13.92 17.98 -1.89
C PRO A 229 -15.11 18.14 -2.82
N VAL A 230 -14.83 18.49 -4.07
CA VAL A 230 -15.73 18.43 -5.20
C VAL A 230 -15.13 17.44 -6.19
N GLY A 231 -15.72 16.25 -6.29
CA GLY A 231 -15.22 15.15 -7.13
C GLY A 231 -16.24 14.72 -8.18
N THR A 232 -15.97 13.58 -8.81
CA THR A 232 -16.87 12.89 -9.75
C THR A 232 -17.56 11.70 -9.09
N GLY A 233 -17.15 11.35 -7.87
CA GLY A 233 -17.45 10.12 -7.17
C GLY A 233 -18.92 9.92 -6.76
N PRO A 234 -19.20 8.75 -6.17
CA PRO A 234 -20.58 8.34 -5.86
C PRO A 234 -21.25 9.15 -4.74
N TYR A 235 -20.46 9.86 -3.93
CA TYR A 235 -21.01 10.70 -2.85
C TYR A 235 -20.55 12.15 -3.00
N LYS A 236 -21.48 13.08 -2.70
CA LYS A 236 -21.22 14.52 -2.57
C LYS A 236 -20.84 14.84 -1.13
N PHE A 237 -19.93 15.76 -0.95
CA PHE A 237 -19.47 16.21 0.35
C PHE A 237 -20.59 16.89 1.15
N VAL A 238 -20.69 16.55 2.45
CA VAL A 238 -21.63 17.17 3.40
C VAL A 238 -20.88 17.81 4.56
N ASP A 239 -19.99 17.05 5.23
CA ASP A 239 -19.29 17.55 6.41
C ASP A 239 -17.97 16.81 6.62
N PHE A 240 -16.98 17.50 7.15
CA PHE A 240 -15.68 16.95 7.54
C PHE A 240 -15.16 17.57 8.82
N LYS A 241 -14.90 16.75 9.81
CA LYS A 241 -14.18 17.09 11.02
C LYS A 241 -12.88 16.30 11.04
N PRO A 242 -11.72 16.93 10.73
CA PRO A 242 -10.45 16.23 10.72
C PRO A 242 -10.19 15.45 12.01
N GLY A 243 -9.81 14.19 11.87
CA GLY A 243 -9.59 13.31 13.02
C GLY A 243 -10.85 12.70 13.64
N ASP A 244 -12.05 12.97 13.11
CA ASP A 244 -13.31 12.51 13.70
C ASP A 244 -14.32 11.97 12.69
N LEU A 245 -14.68 12.74 11.65
CA LEU A 245 -15.88 12.44 10.87
C LEU A 245 -15.78 12.91 9.43
N VAL A 246 -16.22 12.07 8.49
CA VAL A 246 -16.51 12.44 7.10
C VAL A 246 -17.94 12.04 6.77
N ARG A 247 -18.73 12.93 6.16
CA ARG A 247 -20.08 12.65 5.69
C ARG A 247 -20.24 12.96 4.22
N GLY A 248 -20.97 12.09 3.54
CA GLY A 248 -21.38 12.27 2.15
C GLY A 248 -22.83 11.87 1.95
N GLU A 249 -23.46 12.50 0.97
CA GLU A 249 -24.79 12.14 0.47
C GLU A 249 -24.70 11.61 -0.97
N ILE A 250 -25.68 10.83 -1.38
CA ILE A 250 -25.73 10.23 -2.71
C ILE A 250 -25.55 11.28 -3.82
N ASN A 251 -24.63 11.03 -4.73
CA ASN A 251 -24.55 11.76 -6.00
C ASN A 251 -25.62 11.20 -6.96
N LYS A 252 -26.75 11.89 -7.09
CA LYS A 252 -27.86 11.47 -7.98
C LYS A 252 -27.50 11.53 -9.47
N ASP A 253 -26.46 12.34 -9.81
CA ASP A 253 -25.94 12.49 -11.17
C ASP A 253 -24.71 11.61 -11.41
N TYR A 254 -24.50 10.58 -10.56
CA TYR A 254 -23.35 9.70 -10.68
C TYR A 254 -23.34 8.97 -12.03
N HIS A 255 -22.19 8.96 -12.68
CA HIS A 255 -22.04 8.51 -14.06
C HIS A 255 -22.14 6.98 -14.26
N VAL A 256 -22.20 6.19 -13.17
CA VAL A 256 -22.44 4.74 -13.23
C VAL A 256 -23.90 4.46 -12.92
N ALA A 257 -24.61 3.86 -13.88
CA ALA A 257 -26.04 3.59 -13.76
C ALA A 257 -26.36 2.72 -12.53
N ASN A 258 -27.47 3.05 -11.85
CA ASN A 258 -27.95 2.32 -10.68
C ASN A 258 -27.01 2.31 -9.48
N ARG A 259 -26.14 3.30 -9.36
CA ARG A 259 -25.15 3.47 -8.29
C ARG A 259 -25.19 4.89 -7.71
N PRO A 260 -24.66 5.08 -6.48
CA PRO A 260 -24.40 4.07 -5.45
C PRO A 260 -25.70 3.57 -4.82
N HIS A 261 -25.65 2.55 -3.94
CA HIS A 261 -26.85 1.96 -3.35
C HIS A 261 -27.26 2.57 -2.02
N PHE A 262 -26.34 3.12 -1.25
CA PHE A 262 -26.62 3.84 -0.02
C PHE A 262 -26.95 5.30 -0.30
N ASP A 263 -27.91 5.86 0.47
CA ASP A 263 -28.33 7.26 0.34
C ASP A 263 -27.33 8.23 0.99
N THR A 264 -26.69 7.78 2.07
CA THR A 264 -25.67 8.56 2.79
C THR A 264 -24.55 7.65 3.25
N ILE A 265 -23.37 8.25 3.44
CA ILE A 265 -22.25 7.59 4.09
C ILE A 265 -21.76 8.44 5.26
N GLU A 266 -21.52 7.77 6.38
CA GLU A 266 -20.84 8.32 7.54
C GLU A 266 -19.56 7.50 7.82
N MET A 267 -18.42 8.14 7.72
CA MET A 267 -17.11 7.57 8.05
C MET A 267 -16.66 8.18 9.37
N LYS A 268 -16.90 7.47 10.46
CA LYS A 268 -16.48 7.87 11.80
C LYS A 268 -15.01 7.51 12.02
N GLY A 269 -14.26 8.44 12.59
CA GLY A 269 -12.87 8.26 12.91
C GLY A 269 -12.61 8.11 14.40
N GLY A 270 -11.36 7.76 14.74
CA GLY A 270 -10.89 7.69 16.12
C GLY A 270 -11.15 6.36 16.84
N GLY A 271 -10.68 6.27 18.08
CA GLY A 271 -10.73 5.05 18.85
C GLY A 271 -9.55 4.11 18.59
N ASP A 272 -9.81 2.82 18.63
CA ASP A 272 -8.83 1.75 18.39
C ASP A 272 -9.44 0.61 17.57
N ALA A 273 -8.57 -0.28 17.04
CA ALA A 273 -9.00 -1.37 16.16
C ALA A 273 -9.92 -2.38 16.85
N VAL A 274 -9.75 -2.62 18.17
CA VAL A 274 -10.59 -3.58 18.93
C VAL A 274 -11.98 -3.01 19.12
N SER A 275 -12.10 -1.72 19.46
CA SER A 275 -13.38 -1.04 19.61
C SER A 275 -14.13 -0.99 18.27
N ALA A 276 -13.43 -0.72 17.16
CA ALA A 276 -14.01 -0.76 15.82
C ALA A 276 -14.49 -2.17 15.44
N ALA A 277 -13.69 -3.21 15.71
CA ALA A 277 -14.08 -4.59 15.49
C ALA A 277 -15.34 -4.95 16.31
N ARG A 278 -15.40 -4.56 17.58
CA ARG A 278 -16.57 -4.80 18.44
C ARG A 278 -17.83 -4.16 17.90
N ALA A 279 -17.72 -2.90 17.47
CA ALA A 279 -18.87 -2.13 16.98
C ALA A 279 -19.53 -2.74 15.73
N VAL A 280 -18.78 -3.49 14.91
CA VAL A 280 -19.30 -4.19 13.75
C VAL A 280 -19.63 -5.65 14.06
N LEU A 281 -18.68 -6.41 14.65
CA LEU A 281 -18.79 -7.85 14.77
C LEU A 281 -19.73 -8.28 15.91
N GLN A 282 -19.75 -7.52 17.02
CA GLN A 282 -20.47 -7.91 18.23
C GLN A 282 -21.74 -7.10 18.48
N THR A 283 -21.68 -5.76 18.36
CA THR A 283 -22.85 -4.90 18.67
C THR A 283 -23.68 -4.56 17.42
N GLY A 284 -23.09 -4.52 16.24
CA GLY A 284 -23.77 -4.18 14.99
C GLY A 284 -24.16 -2.69 14.87
N GLU A 285 -23.46 -1.80 15.59
CA GLU A 285 -23.69 -0.35 15.52
C GLU A 285 -23.20 0.26 14.22
N TYR A 286 -22.19 -0.36 13.59
CA TYR A 286 -21.58 0.04 12.33
C TYR A 286 -21.61 -1.11 11.33
N ASP A 287 -21.55 -0.74 10.05
CA ASP A 287 -21.61 -1.71 8.94
C ASP A 287 -20.24 -2.22 8.54
N TYR A 288 -19.20 -1.38 8.67
CA TYR A 288 -17.85 -1.66 8.22
C TYR A 288 -16.81 -1.12 9.21
N ALA A 289 -15.77 -1.90 9.46
CA ALA A 289 -14.60 -1.46 10.20
C ALA A 289 -13.33 -1.72 9.39
N TRP A 290 -12.57 -0.66 9.16
CA TRP A 290 -11.36 -0.66 8.36
C TRP A 290 -10.15 -1.17 9.14
N ASN A 291 -9.27 -1.96 8.45
CA ASN A 291 -7.93 -2.30 8.89
C ASN A 291 -7.88 -2.87 10.32
N LEU A 292 -8.57 -3.97 10.56
CA LEU A 292 -8.63 -4.61 11.87
C LEU A 292 -7.28 -5.22 12.27
N GLN A 293 -6.41 -4.38 12.81
CA GLN A 293 -5.15 -4.80 13.43
C GLN A 293 -5.43 -5.30 14.87
N VAL A 294 -6.08 -6.44 14.96
CA VAL A 294 -6.53 -7.07 16.19
C VAL A 294 -6.06 -8.52 16.21
N GLU A 295 -5.73 -9.03 17.37
CA GLU A 295 -5.37 -10.43 17.54
C GLU A 295 -6.52 -11.35 17.10
N ASP A 296 -6.18 -12.40 16.35
CA ASP A 296 -7.20 -13.30 15.76
C ASP A 296 -8.11 -13.96 16.82
N GLU A 297 -7.60 -14.30 17.99
CA GLU A 297 -8.40 -14.86 19.09
C GLU A 297 -9.44 -13.85 19.61
N ILE A 298 -9.13 -12.55 19.58
CA ILE A 298 -10.10 -11.50 19.91
C ILE A 298 -11.14 -11.40 18.80
N LEU A 299 -10.71 -11.40 17.52
CA LEU A 299 -11.62 -11.35 16.37
C LEU A 299 -12.61 -12.52 16.38
N LYS A 300 -12.16 -13.76 16.60
CA LYS A 300 -13.03 -14.95 16.72
C LYS A 300 -14.08 -14.79 17.80
N ARG A 301 -13.67 -14.27 18.96
CA ARG A 301 -14.60 -14.03 20.09
C ARG A 301 -15.65 -12.95 19.75
N LEU A 302 -15.25 -11.88 19.04
CA LEU A 302 -16.18 -10.83 18.64
C LEU A 302 -17.15 -11.33 17.54
N GLU A 303 -16.67 -12.12 16.58
CA GLU A 303 -17.51 -12.76 15.55
C GLU A 303 -18.57 -13.68 16.14
N ALA A 304 -18.28 -14.35 17.27
CA ALA A 304 -19.27 -15.19 17.98
C ALA A 304 -20.50 -14.38 18.45
N GLY A 305 -20.42 -13.04 18.48
CA GLY A 305 -21.57 -12.16 18.71
C GLY A 305 -22.60 -12.15 17.58
N GLY A 306 -22.26 -12.66 16.39
CA GLY A 306 -23.19 -12.92 15.27
C GLY A 306 -23.73 -11.70 14.55
N LYS A 307 -23.20 -10.48 14.82
CA LYS A 307 -23.63 -9.25 14.14
C LYS A 307 -22.86 -8.96 12.86
N GLY A 308 -21.66 -9.53 12.74
CA GLY A 308 -20.79 -9.34 11.60
C GLY A 308 -19.84 -10.50 11.42
N ARG A 309 -19.02 -10.40 10.38
CA ARG A 309 -17.95 -11.34 10.04
C ARG A 309 -16.63 -10.61 9.76
N VAL A 310 -15.51 -11.29 9.96
CA VAL A 310 -14.20 -10.80 9.53
C VAL A 310 -14.02 -11.06 8.04
N GLY A 311 -13.82 -9.99 7.27
CA GLY A 311 -13.39 -10.06 5.88
C GLY A 311 -11.86 -10.19 5.82
N ILE A 312 -11.35 -11.07 4.96
CA ILE A 312 -9.91 -11.22 4.71
C ILE A 312 -9.70 -11.23 3.20
N SER A 313 -9.05 -10.19 2.70
CA SER A 313 -8.75 -10.03 1.27
C SER A 313 -7.25 -10.14 1.03
N PRO A 314 -6.78 -10.93 0.04
CA PRO A 314 -5.36 -10.95 -0.32
C PRO A 314 -4.83 -9.54 -0.58
N GLY A 315 -3.62 -9.26 -0.15
CA GLY A 315 -3.01 -7.94 -0.33
C GLY A 315 -1.49 -7.96 -0.14
N GLY A 316 -0.85 -6.84 -0.38
CA GLY A 316 0.60 -6.66 -0.32
C GLY A 316 1.12 -6.15 1.03
N GLY A 317 0.39 -6.34 2.12
CA GLY A 317 0.80 -5.85 3.44
C GLY A 317 1.95 -6.65 4.05
N ILE A 318 2.89 -5.96 4.71
CA ILE A 318 4.02 -6.57 5.44
C ILE A 318 4.29 -5.82 6.74
N GLU A 319 4.11 -6.51 7.86
CA GLU A 319 4.64 -6.08 9.15
C GLU A 319 6.13 -6.38 9.19
N HIS A 320 6.94 -5.37 9.43
CA HIS A 320 8.38 -5.47 9.36
C HIS A 320 9.05 -4.54 10.34
N ILE A 321 10.28 -4.88 10.73
CA ILE A 321 11.14 -4.04 11.54
C ILE A 321 12.17 -3.42 10.59
N GLN A 322 12.26 -2.09 10.60
CA GLN A 322 13.30 -1.35 9.88
C GLN A 322 14.46 -1.03 10.81
N LEU A 323 15.66 -1.09 10.27
CA LEU A 323 16.88 -0.70 10.95
C LEU A 323 17.38 0.63 10.36
N ASN A 324 17.65 1.60 11.21
CA ASN A 324 18.21 2.88 10.78
C ASN A 324 19.70 2.70 10.44
N THR A 325 20.07 2.95 9.20
CA THR A 325 21.48 2.82 8.77
C THR A 325 22.33 4.04 9.11
N THR A 326 21.68 5.13 9.57
CA THR A 326 22.31 6.40 9.97
C THR A 326 22.17 6.62 11.47
N ASP A 327 22.92 7.55 12.03
CA ASP A 327 22.85 7.86 13.46
C ASP A 327 21.63 8.75 13.78
N PRO A 328 20.63 8.22 14.50
CA PRO A 328 19.43 8.99 14.86
C PRO A 328 19.66 9.94 16.05
N TRP A 329 20.81 9.87 16.70
CA TRP A 329 21.10 10.64 17.91
C TRP A 329 22.02 11.82 17.65
N THR A 330 22.75 11.79 16.53
CA THR A 330 23.66 12.87 16.12
C THR A 330 22.98 13.78 15.11
N GLU A 331 22.94 15.08 15.40
CA GLU A 331 22.45 16.09 14.47
C GLU A 331 23.59 16.63 13.61
N VAL A 332 23.36 16.66 12.28
CA VAL A 332 24.25 17.24 11.29
C VAL A 332 23.44 18.16 10.38
N ASP A 333 23.84 19.42 10.28
CA ASP A 333 23.16 20.47 9.48
C ASP A 333 21.69 20.66 9.87
N GLY A 334 21.36 20.50 11.15
CA GLY A 334 19.99 20.62 11.68
C GLY A 334 19.09 19.44 11.30
N GLU A 335 19.68 18.26 11.03
CA GLU A 335 18.99 17.04 10.70
C GLU A 335 19.58 15.85 11.46
N ARG A 336 18.72 15.08 12.15
CA ARG A 336 19.05 13.77 12.73
C ARG A 336 18.82 12.68 11.68
N SER A 337 19.37 11.50 11.90
CA SER A 337 19.32 10.40 10.90
C SER A 337 19.83 10.82 9.52
N SER A 338 20.82 11.73 9.49
CA SER A 338 21.38 12.26 8.26
C SER A 338 22.23 11.21 7.53
N VAL A 339 22.13 11.16 6.20
CA VAL A 339 22.99 10.30 5.35
C VAL A 339 24.48 10.63 5.45
N LYS A 340 24.85 11.73 6.10
CA LYS A 340 26.23 12.11 6.41
C LYS A 340 26.79 11.35 7.61
N THR A 341 25.95 10.61 8.33
CA THR A 341 26.33 9.76 9.47
C THR A 341 26.19 8.29 9.14
N LYS A 342 26.81 7.45 9.96
CA LYS A 342 26.60 5.99 9.98
C LYS A 342 26.13 5.59 11.37
N HIS A 343 25.21 4.66 11.44
CA HIS A 343 24.75 4.15 12.75
C HIS A 343 25.94 3.55 13.52
N PRO A 344 26.13 3.91 14.79
CA PRO A 344 27.34 3.54 15.55
C PRO A 344 27.52 2.03 15.73
N THR A 345 26.44 1.24 15.74
CA THR A 345 26.46 -0.22 15.97
C THR A 345 25.73 -1.01 14.88
N LEU A 346 24.60 -0.51 14.33
CA LEU A 346 23.87 -1.19 13.23
C LEU A 346 24.64 -1.13 11.90
N SER A 347 25.72 -0.38 11.79
CA SER A 347 26.66 -0.48 10.66
C SER A 347 27.43 -1.81 10.64
N ASP A 348 27.55 -2.50 11.78
CA ASP A 348 28.12 -3.85 11.86
C ASP A 348 27.07 -4.90 11.44
N LYS A 349 27.37 -5.62 10.33
CA LYS A 349 26.46 -6.64 9.81
C LYS A 349 26.19 -7.77 10.80
N ALA A 350 27.16 -8.14 11.61
CA ALA A 350 26.98 -9.19 12.62
C ALA A 350 25.89 -8.83 13.63
N VAL A 351 25.76 -7.55 13.98
CA VAL A 351 24.69 -7.07 14.85
C VAL A 351 23.33 -7.17 14.16
N ARG A 352 23.24 -6.79 12.88
CA ARG A 352 21.98 -6.91 12.12
C ARG A 352 21.57 -8.37 11.93
N ASP A 353 22.54 -9.26 11.63
CA ASP A 353 22.29 -10.70 11.49
C ASP A 353 21.80 -11.31 12.81
N ALA A 354 22.38 -10.91 13.94
CA ALA A 354 21.93 -11.35 15.25
C ALA A 354 20.50 -10.85 15.54
N LEU A 355 20.18 -9.59 15.26
CA LEU A 355 18.82 -9.06 15.42
C LEU A 355 17.79 -9.85 14.60
N ASN A 356 18.12 -10.23 13.36
CA ASN A 356 17.24 -11.04 12.52
C ASN A 356 16.95 -12.44 13.12
N LEU A 357 17.94 -13.06 13.77
CA LEU A 357 17.80 -14.33 14.47
C LEU A 357 17.01 -14.23 15.78
N LEU A 358 16.81 -13.02 16.31
CA LEU A 358 16.11 -12.77 17.58
C LEU A 358 14.62 -12.44 17.38
N VAL A 359 14.11 -12.49 16.14
CA VAL A 359 12.69 -12.28 15.83
C VAL A 359 11.97 -13.61 15.67
N ASP A 360 11.16 -13.98 16.68
CA ASP A 360 10.35 -15.23 16.68
C ASP A 360 9.07 -15.05 15.87
N ARG A 361 9.20 -15.14 14.55
CA ARG A 361 8.08 -14.97 13.60
C ARG A 361 7.00 -16.02 13.78
N ALA A 362 7.36 -17.25 14.12
CA ALA A 362 6.43 -18.35 14.30
C ALA A 362 5.50 -18.11 15.51
N SER A 363 6.04 -17.62 16.62
CA SER A 363 5.23 -17.25 17.77
C SER A 363 4.35 -16.03 17.48
N VAL A 364 4.86 -15.04 16.73
CA VAL A 364 4.09 -13.87 16.32
C VAL A 364 2.91 -14.28 15.43
N GLU A 365 3.13 -15.12 14.42
CA GLU A 365 2.05 -15.68 13.59
C GLU A 365 1.04 -16.41 14.46
N LYS A 366 1.49 -17.42 15.23
CA LYS A 366 0.61 -18.32 15.96
C LYS A 366 -0.24 -17.63 17.03
N PHE A 367 0.37 -16.73 17.81
CA PHE A 367 -0.27 -16.19 19.02
C PHE A 367 -0.83 -14.77 18.86
N ILE A 368 -0.48 -14.07 17.78
CA ILE A 368 -0.95 -12.70 17.54
C ILE A 368 -1.83 -12.63 16.30
N TYR A 369 -1.31 -13.05 15.13
CA TYR A 369 -2.02 -12.84 13.86
C TYR A 369 -2.97 -13.99 13.48
N GLY A 370 -2.65 -15.26 13.82
CA GLY A 370 -3.48 -16.40 13.44
C GLY A 370 -3.82 -16.41 11.95
N ARG A 371 -5.13 -16.44 11.60
CA ARG A 371 -5.61 -16.41 10.20
C ARG A 371 -5.41 -15.06 9.50
N THR A 372 -5.03 -13.99 10.22
CA THR A 372 -4.88 -12.64 9.69
C THR A 372 -3.45 -12.29 9.26
N GLY A 373 -2.55 -13.27 9.23
CA GLY A 373 -1.20 -13.09 8.77
C GLY A 373 -0.41 -14.40 8.77
N TYR A 374 0.70 -14.43 8.06
CA TYR A 374 1.62 -15.57 8.02
C TYR A 374 3.07 -15.11 8.09
N ALA A 375 3.90 -15.85 8.83
CA ALA A 375 5.31 -15.57 9.02
C ALA A 375 6.07 -15.63 7.68
N THR A 376 7.00 -14.71 7.48
CA THR A 376 7.74 -14.64 6.22
C THR A 376 9.17 -14.13 6.41
N ALA A 377 10.06 -14.58 5.52
CA ALA A 377 11.39 -14.01 5.34
C ALA A 377 11.44 -12.94 4.25
N ASN A 378 10.37 -12.78 3.47
CA ASN A 378 10.31 -11.88 2.33
C ASN A 378 9.68 -10.53 2.69
N PHE A 379 10.23 -9.45 2.18
CA PHE A 379 9.60 -8.14 2.20
C PHE A 379 8.52 -8.05 1.12
N LEU A 380 8.77 -8.62 -0.06
CA LEU A 380 7.84 -8.70 -1.18
C LEU A 380 7.16 -10.08 -1.19
N ASN A 381 5.87 -10.15 -0.81
CA ASN A 381 5.13 -11.40 -0.58
C ASN A 381 3.99 -11.65 -1.56
N ASN A 382 3.55 -10.66 -2.30
CA ASN A 382 2.44 -10.75 -3.23
C ASN A 382 2.65 -9.81 -4.42
N PRO A 383 2.13 -10.15 -5.59
CA PRO A 383 1.65 -11.47 -6.02
C PRO A 383 2.71 -12.57 -5.92
N ALA A 384 2.29 -13.83 -5.83
CA ALA A 384 3.18 -14.98 -5.56
C ALA A 384 4.36 -15.13 -6.55
N ARG A 385 4.24 -14.59 -7.78
CA ARG A 385 5.31 -14.59 -8.78
C ARG A 385 6.56 -13.79 -8.37
N PHE A 386 6.46 -12.93 -7.35
CA PHE A 386 7.54 -12.13 -6.81
C PHE A 386 8.12 -12.68 -5.51
N ILE A 387 7.61 -13.80 -5.00
CA ILE A 387 8.12 -14.40 -3.76
C ILE A 387 9.48 -15.04 -4.04
N SER A 388 10.50 -14.61 -3.33
CA SER A 388 11.79 -15.29 -3.32
C SER A 388 11.69 -16.64 -2.60
N LYS A 389 12.36 -17.65 -3.16
CA LYS A 389 12.52 -18.98 -2.55
C LYS A 389 13.88 -19.15 -1.87
N ASP A 390 14.75 -18.17 -2.03
CA ASP A 390 16.13 -18.21 -1.53
C ASP A 390 16.28 -17.55 -0.16
N THR A 391 15.23 -16.85 0.31
CA THR A 391 15.18 -16.24 1.64
C THR A 391 14.62 -17.20 2.68
N HIS A 392 15.23 -17.20 3.86
CA HIS A 392 14.82 -18.02 4.98
C HIS A 392 14.84 -17.20 6.27
N TYR A 393 14.06 -17.59 7.25
CA TYR A 393 14.15 -17.06 8.60
C TYR A 393 14.40 -18.21 9.59
N GLU A 394 15.12 -17.87 10.65
CA GLU A 394 15.41 -18.76 11.75
C GLU A 394 15.25 -17.95 13.05
N PHE A 395 14.72 -18.56 14.10
CA PHE A 395 14.77 -18.02 15.45
C PHE A 395 15.78 -18.82 16.25
N ASN A 396 16.91 -18.20 16.63
CA ASN A 396 17.99 -18.90 17.28
C ASN A 396 18.86 -17.94 18.11
N ILE A 397 18.59 -17.91 19.41
CA ILE A 397 19.29 -17.06 20.38
C ILE A 397 20.76 -17.46 20.51
N ASP A 398 21.04 -18.78 20.52
CA ASP A 398 22.42 -19.28 20.69
C ASP A 398 23.30 -18.90 19.48
N LYS A 399 22.77 -19.04 18.29
CA LYS A 399 23.46 -18.61 17.06
C LYS A 399 23.68 -17.09 17.02
N ALA A 400 22.70 -16.30 17.48
CA ALA A 400 22.86 -14.85 17.62
C ALA A 400 24.00 -14.51 18.58
N ASN A 401 24.08 -15.19 19.74
CA ASN A 401 25.19 -15.04 20.68
C ASN A 401 26.53 -15.39 20.03
N GLN A 402 26.62 -16.51 19.32
CA GLN A 402 27.85 -16.94 18.63
C GLN A 402 28.33 -15.91 17.60
N ILE A 403 27.42 -15.35 16.80
CA ILE A 403 27.73 -14.31 15.80
C ILE A 403 28.30 -13.07 16.49
N LEU A 404 27.64 -12.61 17.56
CA LEU A 404 28.07 -11.43 18.31
C LEU A 404 29.44 -11.65 18.99
N ASP A 405 29.66 -12.84 19.58
CA ASP A 405 30.94 -13.20 20.20
C ASP A 405 32.08 -13.22 19.17
N ALA A 406 31.84 -13.85 18.01
CA ALA A 406 32.81 -13.92 16.90
C ALA A 406 33.14 -12.53 16.34
N ALA A 407 32.17 -11.61 16.33
CA ALA A 407 32.36 -10.22 15.92
C ALA A 407 33.01 -9.32 16.98
N GLY A 408 33.33 -9.86 18.17
CA GLY A 408 34.00 -9.16 19.26
C GLY A 408 33.07 -8.34 20.17
N TRP A 409 31.75 -8.51 20.08
CA TRP A 409 30.78 -7.90 20.98
C TRP A 409 30.72 -8.70 22.30
N LYS A 410 31.35 -8.22 23.35
CA LYS A 410 31.49 -8.89 24.64
C LYS A 410 30.47 -8.37 25.64
N ARG A 411 29.95 -9.22 26.53
CA ARG A 411 29.07 -8.82 27.61
C ARG A 411 29.82 -7.98 28.63
N GLY A 412 29.31 -6.78 28.91
CA GLY A 412 29.76 -5.94 30.01
C GLY A 412 29.26 -6.43 31.38
N SER A 413 29.62 -5.71 32.43
CA SER A 413 29.21 -6.04 33.82
C SER A 413 27.70 -5.90 34.05
N ASP A 414 27.00 -5.13 33.22
CA ASP A 414 25.55 -4.97 33.21
C ASP A 414 24.83 -5.99 32.31
N GLY A 415 25.58 -6.95 31.74
CA GLY A 415 25.06 -7.98 30.85
C GLY A 415 24.81 -7.52 29.42
N ILE A 416 24.94 -6.21 29.11
CA ILE A 416 24.80 -5.67 27.76
C ILE A 416 26.11 -5.83 27.00
N ARG A 417 26.03 -6.21 25.75
CA ARG A 417 27.21 -6.36 24.89
C ARG A 417 27.76 -5.01 24.48
N GLU A 418 29.10 -4.92 24.50
CA GLU A 418 29.84 -3.73 24.12
C GLU A 418 31.06 -4.07 23.27
N LYS A 419 31.46 -3.11 22.43
CA LYS A 419 32.65 -3.16 21.58
C LYS A 419 33.08 -1.71 21.32
N ASP A 420 34.39 -1.42 21.50
CA ASP A 420 34.97 -0.10 21.25
C ASP A 420 34.22 1.04 21.99
N GLY A 421 33.80 0.77 23.24
CA GLY A 421 33.07 1.72 24.07
C GLY A 421 31.62 1.96 23.66
N LYS A 422 31.08 1.20 22.70
CA LYS A 422 29.70 1.30 22.26
C LYS A 422 28.91 0.10 22.76
N LYS A 423 27.74 0.34 23.34
CA LYS A 423 26.83 -0.70 23.83
C LYS A 423 25.74 -1.01 22.81
N LEU A 424 25.28 -2.27 22.78
CA LEU A 424 24.10 -2.68 22.02
C LEU A 424 22.84 -2.28 22.79
N HIS A 425 22.48 -1.01 22.69
CA HIS A 425 21.28 -0.42 23.27
C HIS A 425 20.50 0.28 22.17
N TYR A 426 19.19 -0.03 22.01
CA TYR A 426 18.36 0.47 20.94
C TYR A 426 17.00 0.94 21.43
N VAL A 427 16.54 2.06 20.88
CA VAL A 427 15.16 2.49 20.96
C VAL A 427 14.37 1.90 19.81
N TYR A 428 13.39 1.08 20.13
CA TYR A 428 12.50 0.41 19.17
C TYR A 428 11.11 1.00 19.22
N GLN A 429 10.74 1.80 18.21
CA GLN A 429 9.47 2.49 18.17
C GLN A 429 8.43 1.80 17.29
N THR A 430 7.14 2.01 17.61
CA THR A 430 5.99 1.68 16.78
C THR A 430 4.81 2.59 17.10
N SER A 431 3.73 2.51 16.33
CA SER A 431 2.45 3.11 16.72
C SER A 431 1.81 2.36 17.89
N ILE A 432 1.02 3.04 18.72
CA ILE A 432 0.17 2.39 19.73
C ILE A 432 -0.78 1.43 19.02
N ASN A 433 -0.46 0.13 19.11
CA ASN A 433 -1.19 -0.95 18.50
C ASN A 433 -0.85 -2.26 19.23
N ALA A 434 -1.83 -2.95 19.78
CA ALA A 434 -1.60 -4.11 20.65
C ALA A 434 -0.78 -5.23 19.97
N PRO A 435 -1.05 -5.68 18.74
CA PRO A 435 -0.23 -6.68 18.06
C PRO A 435 1.24 -6.26 17.93
N ARG A 436 1.54 -5.00 17.60
CA ARG A 436 2.91 -4.50 17.46
C ARG A 436 3.62 -4.37 18.79
N GLN A 437 2.94 -3.86 19.82
CA GLN A 437 3.51 -3.77 21.17
C GLN A 437 3.83 -5.15 21.74
N LYS A 438 3.01 -6.18 21.48
CA LYS A 438 3.33 -7.57 21.82
C LYS A 438 4.53 -8.10 21.04
N ASN A 439 4.64 -7.77 19.76
CA ASN A 439 5.82 -8.11 18.97
C ASN A 439 7.08 -7.46 19.56
N GLN A 440 7.03 -6.15 19.90
CA GLN A 440 8.16 -5.48 20.57
C GLN A 440 8.58 -6.20 21.86
N ALA A 441 7.61 -6.66 22.67
CA ALA A 441 7.91 -7.38 23.92
C ALA A 441 8.60 -8.72 23.68
N ILE A 442 8.15 -9.49 22.65
CA ILE A 442 8.77 -10.76 22.26
C ILE A 442 10.21 -10.53 21.78
N VAL A 443 10.42 -9.54 20.90
CA VAL A 443 11.76 -9.20 20.38
C VAL A 443 12.67 -8.71 21.51
N LYS A 444 12.18 -7.84 22.38
CA LYS A 444 12.91 -7.35 23.56
C LYS A 444 13.41 -8.49 24.44
N GLN A 445 12.53 -9.45 24.76
CA GLN A 445 12.89 -10.60 25.60
C GLN A 445 13.99 -11.47 24.95
N ALA A 446 13.93 -11.68 23.63
CA ALA A 446 14.96 -12.44 22.92
C ALA A 446 16.29 -11.66 22.87
N CYS A 447 16.24 -10.34 22.63
CA CYS A 447 17.40 -9.45 22.62
C CYS A 447 18.12 -9.42 23.99
N GLU A 448 17.37 -9.32 25.10
CA GLU A 448 17.92 -9.34 26.45
C GLU A 448 18.74 -10.62 26.72
N LYS A 449 18.22 -11.79 26.27
CA LYS A 449 18.93 -13.07 26.36
C LYS A 449 20.24 -13.07 25.53
N ALA A 450 20.29 -12.32 24.45
CA ALA A 450 21.47 -12.14 23.62
C ALA A 450 22.41 -11.00 24.10
N GLY A 451 22.07 -10.30 25.19
CA GLY A 451 22.86 -9.16 25.69
C GLY A 451 22.66 -7.88 24.89
N ILE A 452 21.48 -7.72 24.28
CA ILE A 452 21.08 -6.49 23.59
C ILE A 452 19.94 -5.84 24.40
N SER A 453 20.12 -4.59 24.77
CA SER A 453 19.11 -3.81 25.49
C SER A 453 18.15 -3.15 24.51
N ILE A 454 16.85 -3.28 24.75
CA ILE A 454 15.79 -2.65 23.94
C ILE A 454 14.92 -1.77 24.85
N GLU A 455 14.88 -0.47 24.52
CA GLU A 455 13.89 0.47 25.00
C GLU A 455 12.72 0.51 24.01
N VAL A 456 11.50 0.26 24.49
CA VAL A 456 10.30 0.30 23.63
C VAL A 456 9.67 1.68 23.68
N LYS A 457 9.38 2.26 22.52
CA LYS A 457 8.68 3.53 22.35
C LYS A 457 7.40 3.31 21.56
N ALA A 458 6.27 3.79 22.05
CA ALA A 458 4.99 3.76 21.37
C ALA A 458 4.48 5.18 21.11
N VAL A 459 4.09 5.47 19.88
CA VAL A 459 3.59 6.78 19.44
C VAL A 459 2.13 6.64 19.03
N THR A 460 1.29 7.63 19.36
CA THR A 460 -0.12 7.63 18.90
C THR A 460 -0.18 7.49 17.39
N ALA A 461 -1.04 6.61 16.87
CA ALA A 461 -1.09 6.28 15.45
C ALA A 461 -1.37 7.51 14.55
N SER A 462 -2.20 8.46 15.01
CA SER A 462 -2.47 9.72 14.30
C SER A 462 -1.25 10.62 14.17
N VAL A 463 -0.31 10.56 15.13
CA VAL A 463 0.98 11.25 15.09
C VAL A 463 1.99 10.47 14.26
N TYR A 464 2.15 9.18 14.55
CA TYR A 464 3.12 8.32 13.87
C TYR A 464 2.94 8.29 12.36
N PHE A 465 1.68 8.22 11.89
CA PHE A 465 1.30 8.24 10.47
C PHE A 465 0.80 9.60 9.98
N SER A 466 1.15 10.69 10.67
CA SER A 466 0.79 12.04 10.25
C SER A 466 1.53 12.45 8.97
N SER A 467 0.87 13.24 8.13
CA SER A 467 1.46 13.90 6.97
C SER A 467 2.15 15.23 7.33
N ASP A 468 2.23 15.58 8.62
CA ASP A 468 2.90 16.79 9.09
C ASP A 468 4.42 16.59 9.07
N ALA A 469 5.06 17.18 8.08
CA ALA A 469 6.52 17.14 7.93
C ALA A 469 7.27 17.90 9.05
N GLY A 470 6.60 18.72 9.83
CA GLY A 470 7.19 19.42 10.98
C GLY A 470 7.26 18.59 12.26
N ASN A 471 6.51 17.46 12.31
CA ASN A 471 6.43 16.66 13.52
C ASN A 471 7.52 15.56 13.54
N PRO A 472 8.49 15.63 14.47
CA PRO A 472 9.63 14.70 14.53
C PRO A 472 9.25 13.27 14.93
N ASP A 473 8.06 13.03 15.48
CA ASP A 473 7.59 11.71 15.92
C ASP A 473 6.90 10.90 14.80
N THR A 474 6.83 11.46 13.59
CA THR A 474 6.32 10.74 12.42
C THR A 474 7.31 9.68 11.96
N TYR A 475 6.79 8.56 11.41
CA TYR A 475 7.64 7.44 10.97
C TYR A 475 8.68 7.79 9.89
N PRO A 476 8.47 8.80 8.97
CA PRO A 476 9.49 9.14 7.98
C PRO A 476 10.73 9.82 8.56
N HIS A 477 10.62 10.50 9.70
CA HIS A 477 11.79 11.05 10.39
C HIS A 477 12.71 9.96 10.91
N PHE A 478 12.14 8.89 11.45
CA PHE A 478 12.86 7.73 11.97
C PHE A 478 14.00 8.12 12.93
N TYR A 479 13.69 8.93 13.93
CA TYR A 479 14.66 9.42 14.94
C TYR A 479 14.86 8.42 16.09
N THR A 480 14.90 7.12 15.74
CA THR A 480 15.19 6.00 16.63
C THR A 480 16.01 4.96 15.88
N ASP A 481 16.48 3.92 16.57
CA ASP A 481 17.36 2.89 15.99
C ASP A 481 16.56 1.85 15.18
N LEU A 482 15.42 1.42 15.74
CA LEU A 482 14.51 0.44 15.15
C LEU A 482 13.09 0.99 15.10
N GLN A 483 12.34 0.61 14.06
CA GLN A 483 10.89 0.89 14.06
C GLN A 483 10.11 -0.23 13.38
N MET A 484 8.84 -0.39 13.78
CA MET A 484 7.92 -1.37 13.21
C MET A 484 6.63 -0.73 12.77
N TYR A 485 6.18 -1.09 11.58
CA TYR A 485 4.85 -0.77 11.07
C TYR A 485 4.48 -1.71 9.92
N ASN A 486 3.22 -1.64 9.48
CA ASN A 486 2.81 -2.28 8.24
C ASN A 486 2.98 -1.30 7.08
N THR A 487 3.71 -1.72 6.05
CA THR A 487 3.64 -1.08 4.74
C THR A 487 2.88 -1.98 3.77
N THR A 488 2.22 -1.38 2.80
CA THR A 488 1.37 -2.13 1.86
C THR A 488 1.79 -1.83 0.44
N MET A 489 1.93 -2.87 -0.37
CA MET A 489 2.01 -2.73 -1.81
C MET A 489 0.60 -2.43 -2.34
N PRO A 490 0.33 -1.22 -2.82
CA PRO A 490 -1.02 -0.78 -3.09
C PRO A 490 -1.55 -1.21 -4.47
N GLU A 491 -0.73 -1.87 -5.26
CA GLU A 491 -1.01 -2.26 -6.63
C GLU A 491 -0.28 -3.57 -6.98
N ALA A 492 -0.73 -4.25 -8.04
CA ALA A 492 -0.19 -5.56 -8.40
C ALA A 492 1.24 -5.53 -8.99
N ASP A 493 1.77 -4.35 -9.29
CA ASP A 493 3.17 -4.14 -9.70
C ASP A 493 4.03 -3.67 -8.54
N PRO A 494 5.21 -4.28 -8.29
CA PRO A 494 6.03 -3.95 -7.13
C PRO A 494 6.94 -2.73 -7.31
N ALA A 495 6.98 -2.08 -8.48
CA ALA A 495 7.94 -0.99 -8.73
C ALA A 495 7.81 0.13 -7.70
N PHE A 496 6.60 0.67 -7.52
CA PHE A 496 6.37 1.72 -6.54
C PHE A 496 6.63 1.23 -5.09
N PHE A 497 6.31 -0.02 -4.78
CA PHE A 497 6.56 -0.59 -3.46
C PHE A 497 8.05 -0.74 -3.17
N MET A 498 8.82 -1.23 -4.14
CA MET A 498 10.24 -1.49 -3.97
C MET A 498 11.12 -0.24 -4.12
N ASN A 499 10.61 0.88 -4.67
CA ASN A 499 11.41 2.12 -4.75
C ASN A 499 11.79 2.68 -3.37
N GLN A 500 11.11 2.26 -2.29
CA GLN A 500 11.43 2.67 -0.92
C GLN A 500 12.83 2.26 -0.42
N PHE A 501 13.59 1.53 -1.21
CA PHE A 501 15.00 1.22 -0.90
C PHE A 501 15.97 1.87 -1.89
N CYS A 502 15.49 2.60 -2.88
CA CYS A 502 16.34 3.32 -3.83
C CYS A 502 17.07 4.48 -3.15
N SER A 503 18.34 4.70 -3.53
CA SER A 503 19.16 5.75 -2.92
C SER A 503 18.64 7.16 -3.15
N TRP A 504 17.92 7.40 -4.26
CA TRP A 504 17.33 8.72 -4.58
C TRP A 504 16.01 8.98 -3.86
N GLU A 505 15.44 7.99 -3.18
CA GLU A 505 14.21 8.11 -2.39
C GLU A 505 14.47 8.38 -0.90
N VAL A 506 15.70 8.69 -0.53
CA VAL A 506 16.06 8.98 0.87
C VAL A 506 15.21 10.12 1.43
N ALA A 507 14.54 9.84 2.55
CA ALA A 507 13.81 10.86 3.31
C ALA A 507 14.80 11.76 4.05
N ALA A 508 14.76 13.05 3.77
CA ALA A 508 15.67 14.06 4.31
C ALA A 508 14.97 15.41 4.49
N LYS A 509 15.55 16.30 5.28
CA LYS A 509 15.06 17.66 5.49
C LYS A 509 14.85 18.41 4.16
N ALA A 510 15.77 18.22 3.20
CA ALA A 510 15.73 18.88 1.89
C ALA A 510 14.46 18.55 1.08
N ASN A 511 13.88 17.36 1.25
CA ASN A 511 12.62 16.96 0.61
C ASN A 511 11.45 16.89 1.59
N LYS A 512 11.54 17.58 2.75
CA LYS A 512 10.52 17.61 3.80
C LYS A 512 10.12 16.20 4.26
N TRP A 513 11.09 15.28 4.31
CA TRP A 513 10.94 13.85 4.63
C TRP A 513 9.91 13.12 3.75
N GLN A 514 9.65 13.60 2.54
CA GLN A 514 8.73 12.98 1.58
C GLN A 514 9.37 11.81 0.79
N GLY A 515 10.65 11.55 0.97
CA GLY A 515 11.31 10.38 0.42
C GLY A 515 10.79 9.09 1.06
N ARG A 516 10.72 8.02 0.27
CA ARG A 516 10.23 6.71 0.74
C ARG A 516 11.29 5.86 1.43
N ASN A 517 12.58 6.12 1.14
CA ASN A 517 13.70 5.43 1.78
C ASN A 517 14.00 6.05 3.16
N ILE A 518 13.23 5.62 4.14
CA ILE A 518 13.36 6.12 5.52
C ILE A 518 14.43 5.38 6.33
N THR A 519 14.93 4.24 5.85
CA THR A 519 16.09 3.55 6.43
C THR A 519 17.41 4.24 6.11
N ARG A 520 17.45 5.11 5.12
CA ARG A 520 18.63 5.77 4.52
C ARG A 520 19.68 4.79 3.99
N TRP A 521 19.32 3.51 3.84
CA TRP A 521 20.18 2.53 3.19
C TRP A 521 20.45 2.91 1.73
N ARG A 522 21.67 2.68 1.27
CA ARG A 522 22.07 2.96 -0.10
C ARG A 522 22.89 1.81 -0.66
N SER A 523 22.50 1.34 -1.82
CA SER A 523 23.16 0.25 -2.53
C SER A 523 23.14 0.51 -4.03
N GLN A 524 24.30 0.71 -4.63
CA GLN A 524 24.42 0.87 -6.08
C GLN A 524 23.87 -0.35 -6.82
N ALA A 525 24.14 -1.57 -6.32
CA ALA A 525 23.63 -2.80 -6.91
C ALA A 525 22.09 -2.86 -6.92
N TYR A 526 21.46 -2.37 -5.86
CA TYR A 526 19.99 -2.26 -5.80
C TYR A 526 19.47 -1.25 -6.81
N ASP A 527 20.06 -0.07 -6.83
CA ASP A 527 19.70 1.02 -7.73
C ASP A 527 19.80 0.61 -9.21
N ASP A 528 20.88 -0.11 -9.57
CA ASP A 528 21.09 -0.61 -10.94
C ASP A 528 20.01 -1.63 -11.33
N ILE A 529 19.66 -2.57 -10.42
CA ILE A 529 18.61 -3.56 -10.66
C ILE A 529 17.25 -2.88 -10.78
N TYR A 530 16.96 -1.89 -9.94
CA TYR A 530 15.72 -1.13 -10.03
C TYR A 530 15.61 -0.42 -11.39
N ARG A 531 16.69 0.26 -11.84
CA ARG A 531 16.75 0.91 -13.15
C ARG A 531 16.60 -0.06 -14.33
N ALA A 532 17.06 -1.29 -14.19
CA ALA A 532 16.80 -2.35 -15.16
C ALA A 532 15.32 -2.77 -15.17
N ALA A 533 14.73 -2.98 -14.00
CA ALA A 533 13.33 -3.37 -13.85
C ALA A 533 12.33 -2.31 -14.38
N GLU A 534 12.68 -1.03 -14.29
CA GLU A 534 11.89 0.07 -14.85
C GLU A 534 11.72 0.01 -16.37
N LYS A 535 12.59 -0.70 -17.07
CA LYS A 535 12.62 -0.77 -18.55
C LYS A 535 12.33 -2.17 -19.10
N GLU A 536 12.33 -3.20 -18.24
CA GLU A 536 12.17 -4.59 -18.67
C GLU A 536 10.71 -4.88 -18.99
N LEU A 537 10.42 -5.11 -20.28
CA LEU A 537 9.09 -5.40 -20.79
C LEU A 537 8.70 -6.88 -20.69
N ASP A 538 9.69 -7.79 -20.56
CA ASP A 538 9.41 -9.21 -20.32
C ASP A 538 9.03 -9.42 -18.85
N PRO A 539 7.79 -9.83 -18.53
CA PRO A 539 7.30 -9.92 -17.16
C PRO A 539 8.03 -10.96 -16.32
N VAL A 540 8.57 -12.01 -16.93
CA VAL A 540 9.33 -13.07 -16.22
C VAL A 540 10.69 -12.52 -15.79
N LYS A 541 11.41 -11.87 -16.71
CA LYS A 541 12.69 -11.22 -16.40
C LYS A 541 12.50 -10.10 -15.38
N ARG A 542 11.44 -9.31 -15.55
CA ARG A 542 11.11 -8.23 -14.63
C ARG A 542 10.81 -8.75 -13.22
N ALA A 543 10.05 -9.84 -13.10
CA ALA A 543 9.79 -10.49 -11.81
C ALA A 543 11.10 -10.98 -11.14
N ALA A 544 12.02 -11.56 -11.91
CA ALA A 544 13.33 -11.99 -11.40
C ALA A 544 14.15 -10.82 -10.85
N LEU A 545 14.07 -9.63 -11.48
CA LEU A 545 14.74 -8.43 -10.98
C LEU A 545 14.16 -7.99 -9.62
N PHE A 546 12.84 -8.02 -9.45
CA PHE A 546 12.22 -7.69 -8.16
C PHE A 546 12.51 -8.72 -7.07
N ILE A 547 12.56 -10.00 -7.41
CA ILE A 547 13.00 -11.06 -6.49
C ILE A 547 14.44 -10.76 -6.02
N LYS A 548 15.34 -10.43 -6.94
CA LYS A 548 16.71 -10.09 -6.61
C LYS A 548 16.83 -8.83 -5.73
N MET A 549 15.98 -7.83 -5.96
CA MET A 549 15.89 -6.66 -5.08
C MET A 549 15.45 -7.03 -3.66
N ASN A 550 14.41 -7.89 -3.54
CA ASN A 550 14.00 -8.42 -2.24
C ASN A 550 15.18 -9.11 -1.54
N ASP A 551 15.89 -9.97 -2.25
CA ASP A 551 16.99 -10.75 -1.67
C ASP A 551 18.13 -9.85 -1.18
N LEU A 552 18.45 -8.75 -1.88
CA LEU A 552 19.47 -7.79 -1.46
C LEU A 552 19.12 -7.11 -0.12
N VAL A 553 17.90 -6.61 0.04
CA VAL A 553 17.52 -5.94 1.30
C VAL A 553 17.41 -6.91 2.48
N ILE A 554 17.00 -8.16 2.20
CA ILE A 554 16.96 -9.23 3.22
C ILE A 554 18.38 -9.68 3.59
N ALA A 555 19.25 -9.91 2.62
CA ALA A 555 20.64 -10.34 2.87
C ALA A 555 21.44 -9.30 3.64
N ASP A 556 21.21 -8.02 3.42
CA ASP A 556 21.88 -6.94 4.18
C ASP A 556 21.14 -6.59 5.50
N VAL A 557 20.01 -7.22 5.74
CA VAL A 557 19.17 -6.99 6.95
C VAL A 557 18.87 -5.50 7.15
N VAL A 558 18.44 -4.84 6.09
CA VAL A 558 17.95 -3.45 6.14
C VAL A 558 16.58 -3.41 6.79
N VAL A 559 15.81 -4.45 6.52
CA VAL A 559 14.51 -4.73 7.13
C VAL A 559 14.46 -6.18 7.60
N ILE A 560 13.71 -6.40 8.63
CA ILE A 560 13.38 -7.75 9.14
C ILE A 560 11.89 -7.96 8.91
N PRO A 561 11.48 -8.68 7.85
CA PRO A 561 10.09 -9.06 7.65
C PRO A 561 9.61 -9.93 8.81
N VAL A 562 8.39 -9.73 9.26
CA VAL A 562 7.82 -10.49 10.38
C VAL A 562 6.62 -11.30 9.91
N VAL A 563 5.55 -10.63 9.47
CA VAL A 563 4.29 -11.26 9.06
C VAL A 563 3.78 -10.57 7.80
N ALA A 564 3.52 -11.34 6.75
CA ALA A 564 2.74 -10.86 5.62
C ALA A 564 1.26 -10.80 6.00
N ARG A 565 0.63 -9.66 5.76
CA ARG A 565 -0.76 -9.39 6.16
C ARG A 565 -1.66 -9.23 4.95
N PRO A 566 -2.76 -9.98 4.88
CA PRO A 566 -3.91 -9.61 4.05
C PRO A 566 -4.56 -8.34 4.58
N LYS A 567 -5.45 -7.75 3.82
CA LYS A 567 -6.39 -6.76 4.35
C LYS A 567 -7.41 -7.46 5.24
N VAL A 568 -7.69 -6.89 6.40
CA VAL A 568 -8.61 -7.45 7.40
C VAL A 568 -9.64 -6.40 7.76
N GLN A 569 -10.92 -6.69 7.54
CA GLN A 569 -12.04 -5.79 7.77
C GLN A 569 -13.10 -6.44 8.67
N GLY A 570 -13.88 -5.61 9.34
CA GLY A 570 -15.13 -6.01 9.95
C GLY A 570 -16.30 -5.68 9.00
N LEU A 571 -17.15 -6.64 8.72
CA LEU A 571 -18.30 -6.50 7.84
C LEU A 571 -19.57 -6.89 8.61
N ALA A 572 -20.57 -6.03 8.65
CA ALA A 572 -21.89 -6.42 9.13
C ALA A 572 -22.39 -7.64 8.35
N SER A 573 -23.15 -8.54 8.99
CA SER A 573 -23.51 -9.84 8.39
C SER A 573 -24.24 -9.73 7.06
N LYS A 574 -25.04 -8.69 6.85
CA LYS A 574 -25.77 -8.43 5.60
C LYS A 574 -25.02 -7.52 4.62
N LEU A 575 -23.89 -6.94 4.99
CA LEU A 575 -23.13 -6.05 4.10
C LEU A 575 -22.35 -6.85 3.06
N GLN A 576 -22.61 -6.58 1.80
CA GLN A 576 -21.79 -7.00 0.67
C GLN A 576 -20.88 -5.82 0.28
N ALA A 577 -19.61 -5.97 0.54
CA ALA A 577 -18.58 -4.95 0.33
C ALA A 577 -17.34 -5.59 -0.30
N PRO A 578 -17.24 -5.60 -1.64
CA PRO A 578 -16.02 -6.02 -2.30
C PRO A 578 -14.87 -5.08 -1.93
N VAL A 579 -13.76 -5.66 -1.44
CA VAL A 579 -12.56 -4.95 -1.04
C VAL A 579 -11.37 -5.49 -1.82
N SER A 580 -10.72 -4.62 -2.59
CA SER A 580 -9.51 -4.96 -3.31
C SER A 580 -8.29 -4.95 -2.38
N GLY A 581 -7.45 -5.97 -2.48
CA GLY A 581 -6.13 -5.97 -1.85
C GLY A 581 -5.11 -5.09 -2.58
N TRP A 582 -5.46 -4.60 -3.76
CA TRP A 582 -4.59 -3.91 -4.72
C TRP A 582 -4.95 -2.43 -4.92
N ASP A 583 -5.98 -1.96 -4.22
CA ASP A 583 -6.41 -0.55 -4.22
C ASP A 583 -6.93 -0.20 -2.82
N ASN A 584 -7.47 1.00 -2.63
CA ASN A 584 -8.17 1.38 -1.42
C ASN A 584 -9.39 0.46 -1.17
N ASP A 585 -9.77 0.27 0.09
CA ASP A 585 -10.93 -0.52 0.46
C ASP A 585 -12.23 0.06 -0.14
N PHE A 586 -12.30 1.40 -0.21
CA PHE A 586 -13.44 2.13 -0.77
C PHE A 586 -13.38 2.34 -2.29
N ALA A 587 -12.43 1.69 -3.00
CA ALA A 587 -12.35 1.80 -4.46
C ALA A 587 -13.66 1.39 -5.17
N GLN A 588 -14.39 0.45 -4.59
CA GLN A 588 -15.66 -0.07 -5.11
C GLN A 588 -16.87 0.32 -4.23
N ILE A 589 -16.77 1.42 -3.49
CA ILE A 589 -17.82 1.85 -2.54
C ILE A 589 -19.20 2.03 -3.20
N ALA A 590 -19.24 2.39 -4.47
CA ALA A 590 -20.47 2.51 -5.25
C ALA A 590 -21.23 1.17 -5.39
N ASP A 591 -20.51 0.05 -5.33
CA ASP A 591 -21.05 -1.30 -5.47
C ASP A 591 -21.48 -1.95 -4.15
N TRP A 592 -21.21 -1.30 -3.03
CA TRP A 592 -21.58 -1.83 -1.71
C TRP A 592 -23.07 -1.78 -1.47
N TYR A 593 -23.64 -2.85 -0.90
CA TYR A 593 -25.09 -2.95 -0.60
C TYR A 593 -25.35 -3.86 0.59
N ARG A 594 -26.55 -3.75 1.16
CA ARG A 594 -27.07 -4.72 2.13
C ARG A 594 -27.96 -5.73 1.43
N GLU A 595 -27.77 -7.00 1.73
CA GLU A 595 -28.73 -8.04 1.37
C GLU A 595 -30.05 -7.84 2.13
N ALA A 596 -31.15 -8.19 1.49
CA ALA A 596 -32.50 -8.05 2.03
C ALA A 596 -32.73 -8.83 3.35
#